data_a386f7e162d570ac9a5f3b6ddd1d1d92
#
_entry.id   a386f7e162d570ac9a5f3b6ddd1d1d92
#
_cell.length_a   1.000
_cell.length_b   1.000
_cell.length_c   1.000
_cell.angle_alpha   90.00
_cell.angle_beta   90.00
_cell.angle_gamma   90.00
#
_symmetry.space_group_name_H-M   'P 1'
#
loop_
_entity.id
_entity.type
_entity.pdbx_description
1 polymer ?
#
loop_
_entity_poly.entity_id
_entity_poly.type
_entity_poly.pdbx_seq_one_letter_code
_entity_poly.pdbx_strand_id
1 'polypeptide(L)'
;STGMSMADDASHKRRKIHAQPGSFTDTLANLDDAQTGTYCDAHDIVDPSATWERPPLAPLDATQHSVVFQQIDVEECQLSHAVPEIRMYGATQEGHPVLVHVHGFLPYFYVHAPRGFFASTCADLKNSVNASFGMNVVADVALESKKNLMQYTGPESIAFLKITVSDLRSLPRVRGAFERGEISFRDLFVAGEPNVSFDNVAYTLRFMIDHQVVGMNWIEIPAGRYTLRAPNERISRCQIELDCGPDAIVSHAPHDEWLKMAPLRTLSFDIECAGRKGVFPDPNVDPVIQIANMVTRQGESAPFVKNIFTLGSCSHIVGC
;
A
#
# COMPACT_ATOMS: atom_id res chain seq x y z
N SER A 1 43.96 -14.56 -37.36
CA SER A 1 43.25 -15.46 -36.46
C SER A 1 42.12 -14.67 -35.80
N THR A 2 41.05 -14.61 -36.40
CA THR A 2 39.69 -15.12 -36.27
C THR A 2 39.07 -14.85 -34.87
N GLY A 3 38.29 -13.75 -34.77
CA GLY A 3 37.31 -13.53 -33.75
C GLY A 3 35.93 -13.88 -34.28
N MET A 4 35.18 -14.70 -33.57
CA MET A 4 33.80 -15.06 -33.89
C MET A 4 32.86 -14.31 -32.92
N SER A 5 32.09 -13.39 -33.49
CA SER A 5 30.91 -12.81 -32.86
C SER A 5 29.74 -13.77 -33.02
N MET A 6 29.12 -14.19 -31.94
CA MET A 6 27.79 -14.80 -31.96
C MET A 6 26.82 -13.87 -31.24
N ALA A 7 26.00 -13.20 -32.04
CA ALA A 7 24.77 -12.58 -31.60
C ALA A 7 23.64 -13.59 -31.86
N ASP A 8 23.10 -14.21 -30.81
CA ASP A 8 21.91 -15.04 -30.91
C ASP A 8 20.67 -14.14 -30.82
N ASP A 9 20.07 -13.95 -31.99
CA ASP A 9 18.75 -13.36 -32.17
C ASP A 9 17.69 -14.46 -31.96
N ALA A 10 17.20 -14.57 -30.70
CA ALA A 10 16.09 -15.47 -30.37
C ALA A 10 14.75 -14.75 -30.58
N SER A 11 14.38 -14.56 -31.86
CA SER A 11 13.02 -14.17 -32.21
C SER A 11 12.06 -15.34 -31.94
N HIS A 12 11.36 -15.29 -30.80
CA HIS A 12 10.25 -16.20 -30.48
C HIS A 12 9.08 -15.93 -31.45
N LYS A 13 9.05 -16.62 -32.57
CA LYS A 13 7.86 -16.74 -33.42
C LYS A 13 6.77 -17.44 -32.63
N ARG A 14 5.79 -16.69 -32.13
CA ARG A 14 4.53 -17.22 -31.59
C ARG A 14 3.84 -18.03 -32.72
N ARG A 15 3.85 -19.34 -32.63
CA ARG A 15 3.00 -20.21 -33.45
C ARG A 15 1.55 -19.96 -33.05
N LYS A 16 0.75 -19.38 -33.95
CA LYS A 16 -0.72 -19.42 -33.84
C LYS A 16 -1.15 -20.88 -33.95
N ILE A 17 -1.55 -21.47 -32.83
CA ILE A 17 -2.19 -22.77 -32.82
C ILE A 17 -3.66 -22.53 -33.14
N HIS A 18 -4.12 -22.91 -34.34
CA HIS A 18 -5.53 -22.96 -34.65
C HIS A 18 -6.19 -24.04 -33.81
N ALA A 19 -7.19 -23.67 -33.01
CA ALA A 19 -8.03 -24.63 -32.31
C ALA A 19 -8.70 -25.56 -33.33
N GLN A 20 -8.63 -26.87 -33.07
CA GLN A 20 -9.34 -27.83 -33.92
C GLN A 20 -10.85 -27.84 -33.55
N PRO A 21 -11.75 -28.13 -34.51
CA PRO A 21 -13.17 -28.29 -34.20
C PRO A 21 -13.37 -29.35 -33.10
N GLY A 22 -14.12 -29.00 -32.06
CA GLY A 22 -14.27 -29.83 -30.86
C GLY A 22 -13.24 -29.53 -29.77
N SER A 23 -12.62 -28.35 -29.81
CA SER A 23 -11.71 -27.87 -28.74
C SER A 23 -12.50 -27.65 -27.44
N PHE A 24 -11.78 -27.65 -26.32
CA PHE A 24 -12.35 -27.34 -25.00
C PHE A 24 -13.11 -26.01 -24.99
N THR A 25 -12.68 -25.03 -25.77
CA THR A 25 -13.35 -23.73 -25.94
C THR A 25 -14.75 -23.88 -26.55
N ASP A 26 -14.91 -24.75 -27.57
CA ASP A 26 -16.23 -25.07 -28.18
C ASP A 26 -17.12 -25.82 -27.19
N THR A 27 -16.53 -26.66 -26.37
CA THR A 27 -17.22 -27.36 -25.29
C THR A 27 -17.72 -26.38 -24.23
N LEU A 28 -16.92 -25.40 -23.83
CA LEU A 28 -17.31 -24.34 -22.91
C LEU A 28 -18.42 -23.45 -23.48
N ALA A 29 -18.30 -23.02 -24.72
CA ALA A 29 -19.36 -22.23 -25.39
C ALA A 29 -20.69 -22.97 -25.47
N ASN A 30 -20.62 -24.28 -25.76
CA ASN A 30 -21.82 -25.13 -25.77
C ASN A 30 -22.39 -25.39 -24.36
N LEU A 31 -21.57 -25.35 -23.31
CA LEU A 31 -22.04 -25.42 -21.92
C LEU A 31 -22.71 -24.10 -21.49
N ASP A 32 -22.19 -22.95 -21.88
CA ASP A 32 -22.81 -21.66 -21.62
C ASP A 32 -24.19 -21.53 -22.26
N ASP A 33 -24.36 -21.98 -23.52
CA ASP A 33 -25.63 -21.98 -24.21
C ASP A 33 -26.65 -22.99 -23.62
N ALA A 34 -26.19 -24.09 -23.04
CA ALA A 34 -27.02 -25.11 -22.43
C ALA A 34 -27.48 -24.80 -20.99
N GLN A 35 -26.84 -23.84 -20.34
CA GLN A 35 -26.98 -23.61 -18.89
C GLN A 35 -27.45 -22.21 -18.50
N THR A 36 -28.08 -21.47 -19.39
CA THR A 36 -28.73 -20.19 -19.05
C THR A 36 -29.94 -20.36 -18.13
N GLY A 37 -29.81 -21.02 -17.00
CA GLY A 37 -30.95 -21.12 -16.10
C GLY A 37 -30.71 -21.68 -14.70
N THR A 38 -29.67 -22.36 -14.39
CA THR A 38 -29.67 -23.13 -13.13
C THR A 38 -28.30 -23.29 -12.49
N TYR A 39 -27.58 -22.16 -12.28
CA TYR A 39 -26.35 -22.16 -11.52
C TYR A 39 -26.50 -21.95 -10.02
N CYS A 40 -27.70 -21.97 -9.52
CA CYS A 40 -27.99 -21.79 -8.10
C CYS A 40 -28.18 -23.08 -7.32
N ASP A 41 -28.13 -24.23 -8.00
CA ASP A 41 -28.11 -25.54 -7.36
C ASP A 41 -26.69 -26.08 -7.14
N ALA A 42 -25.68 -25.23 -6.99
CA ALA A 42 -24.63 -25.57 -6.09
C ALA A 42 -25.36 -25.86 -4.77
N HIS A 43 -25.44 -27.11 -4.39
CA HIS A 43 -25.72 -27.47 -3.00
C HIS A 43 -24.58 -26.80 -2.24
N ASP A 44 -24.82 -25.57 -1.83
CA ASP A 44 -24.02 -24.91 -0.84
C ASP A 44 -24.10 -25.82 0.37
N ILE A 45 -23.14 -26.72 0.50
CA ILE A 45 -22.81 -27.30 1.78
C ILE A 45 -22.16 -26.16 2.54
N VAL A 46 -22.93 -25.12 2.77
CA VAL A 46 -22.61 -24.12 3.76
C VAL A 46 -22.75 -24.85 5.05
N ASP A 47 -21.64 -25.14 5.69
CA ASP A 47 -21.68 -25.52 7.10
C ASP A 47 -22.49 -24.43 7.81
N PRO A 48 -23.71 -24.73 8.31
CA PRO A 48 -24.55 -23.73 8.95
C PRO A 48 -23.89 -23.14 10.21
N SER A 49 -22.80 -23.73 10.69
CA SER A 49 -21.96 -23.20 11.76
C SER A 49 -20.91 -22.20 11.27
N ALA A 50 -20.64 -22.11 9.96
CA ALA A 50 -19.68 -21.20 9.39
C ALA A 50 -20.27 -19.78 9.37
N THR A 51 -19.95 -18.98 10.37
CA THR A 51 -20.34 -17.57 10.40
C THR A 51 -19.43 -16.75 9.50
N TRP A 52 -19.92 -16.44 8.32
CA TRP A 52 -19.28 -15.46 7.41
C TRP A 52 -19.35 -14.05 7.96
N GLU A 53 -20.29 -13.82 8.83
CA GLU A 53 -20.56 -12.52 9.39
C GLU A 53 -19.41 -12.02 10.26
N ARG A 54 -19.19 -10.72 10.17
CA ARG A 54 -18.29 -10.00 11.05
C ARG A 54 -18.97 -9.76 12.38
N PRO A 55 -18.21 -9.64 13.50
CA PRO A 55 -18.78 -9.29 14.78
C PRO A 55 -19.63 -8.02 14.67
N PRO A 56 -20.77 -7.91 15.36
CA PRO A 56 -21.55 -6.69 15.39
C PRO A 56 -20.74 -5.57 16.05
N LEU A 57 -20.68 -4.41 15.39
CA LEU A 57 -20.00 -3.22 15.89
C LEU A 57 -20.97 -2.41 16.76
N ALA A 58 -20.62 -2.17 18.02
CA ALA A 58 -21.32 -1.21 18.87
C ALA A 58 -21.17 0.22 18.30
N PRO A 59 -22.15 1.11 18.51
CA PRO A 59 -22.01 2.51 18.12
C PRO A 59 -20.74 3.14 18.69
N LEU A 60 -19.94 3.76 17.83
CA LEU A 60 -18.73 4.48 18.22
C LEU A 60 -19.05 5.97 18.32
N ASP A 61 -18.67 6.55 19.45
CA ASP A 61 -18.64 7.99 19.65
C ASP A 61 -17.18 8.46 19.60
N ALA A 62 -16.83 9.21 18.56
CA ALA A 62 -15.47 9.67 18.34
C ALA A 62 -14.94 10.57 19.46
N THR A 63 -15.81 11.16 20.26
CA THR A 63 -15.42 12.06 21.37
C THR A 63 -15.15 11.28 22.68
N GLN A 64 -15.63 10.04 22.80
CA GLN A 64 -15.58 9.26 24.02
C GLN A 64 -14.71 7.99 23.88
N HIS A 65 -14.62 7.45 22.68
CA HIS A 65 -13.96 6.16 22.44
C HIS A 65 -12.68 6.34 21.66
N SER A 66 -11.59 5.72 22.12
CA SER A 66 -10.39 5.49 21.28
C SER A 66 -10.66 4.34 20.32
N VAL A 67 -10.02 4.36 19.16
CA VAL A 67 -9.99 3.21 18.23
C VAL A 67 -8.62 2.56 18.31
N VAL A 68 -8.59 1.30 18.76
CA VAL A 68 -7.37 0.52 18.91
C VAL A 68 -7.43 -0.66 17.94
N PHE A 69 -6.42 -0.82 17.11
CA PHE A 69 -6.36 -1.87 16.10
C PHE A 69 -4.92 -2.34 15.86
N GLN A 70 -4.75 -3.61 15.52
CA GLN A 70 -3.47 -4.12 15.05
C GLN A 70 -3.31 -3.77 13.58
N GLN A 71 -2.27 -3.01 13.26
CA GLN A 71 -1.96 -2.59 11.91
C GLN A 71 -1.46 -3.77 11.07
N ILE A 72 -2.03 -3.95 9.88
CA ILE A 72 -1.70 -5.03 8.94
C ILE A 72 -0.93 -4.46 7.74
N ASP A 73 -1.41 -3.32 7.21
CA ASP A 73 -0.82 -2.70 6.04
C ASP A 73 -0.88 -1.18 6.13
N VAL A 74 0.10 -0.53 5.50
CA VAL A 74 0.20 0.93 5.39
C VAL A 74 0.51 1.27 3.95
N GLU A 75 -0.35 2.01 3.30
CA GLU A 75 -0.18 2.41 1.90
C GLU A 75 -0.21 3.93 1.74
N GLU A 76 0.45 4.41 0.70
CA GLU A 76 0.34 5.79 0.25
C GLU A 76 -0.79 5.93 -0.77
N CYS A 77 -1.56 7.00 -0.65
CA CYS A 77 -2.58 7.33 -1.64
C CYS A 77 -2.49 8.80 -2.02
N GLN A 78 -2.42 9.04 -3.29
CA GLN A 78 -2.57 10.38 -3.86
C GLN A 78 -3.41 10.30 -5.13
N LEU A 79 -4.66 10.73 -5.03
CA LEU A 79 -5.47 10.99 -6.20
C LEU A 79 -4.93 12.22 -6.94
N SER A 80 -5.12 12.30 -8.25
CA SER A 80 -4.58 13.39 -9.07
C SER A 80 -4.97 14.75 -8.47
N HIS A 81 -3.99 15.60 -8.15
CA HIS A 81 -4.14 16.92 -7.53
C HIS A 81 -4.59 16.96 -6.06
N ALA A 82 -4.80 15.82 -5.42
CA ALA A 82 -5.08 15.79 -3.97
C ALA A 82 -3.80 15.85 -3.13
N VAL A 83 -3.94 16.29 -1.88
CA VAL A 83 -2.87 16.15 -0.89
C VAL A 83 -2.64 14.65 -0.63
N PRO A 84 -1.38 14.21 -0.52
CA PRO A 84 -1.11 12.80 -0.21
C PRO A 84 -1.67 12.42 1.16
N GLU A 85 -2.17 11.20 1.25
CA GLU A 85 -2.64 10.60 2.49
C GLU A 85 -1.95 9.25 2.73
N ILE A 86 -1.84 8.87 3.98
CA ILE A 86 -1.48 7.52 4.40
C ILE A 86 -2.75 6.78 4.78
N ARG A 87 -2.91 5.57 4.28
CA ARG A 87 -3.99 4.65 4.67
C ARG A 87 -3.42 3.53 5.51
N MET A 88 -4.00 3.33 6.68
CA MET A 88 -3.62 2.24 7.57
C MET A 88 -4.78 1.26 7.69
N TYR A 89 -4.51 0.00 7.38
CA TYR A 89 -5.48 -1.10 7.49
C TYR A 89 -5.16 -1.96 8.70
N GLY A 90 -6.19 -2.42 9.37
CA GLY A 90 -6.01 -3.29 10.52
C GLY A 90 -7.30 -3.94 11.03
N ALA A 91 -7.19 -4.58 12.18
CA ALA A 91 -8.32 -5.18 12.87
C ALA A 91 -8.26 -4.90 14.38
N THR A 92 -9.42 -4.62 14.99
CA THR A 92 -9.52 -4.46 16.45
C THR A 92 -9.35 -5.80 17.15
N GLN A 93 -9.26 -5.78 18.48
CA GLN A 93 -9.18 -7.00 19.30
C GLN A 93 -10.43 -7.88 19.15
N GLU A 94 -11.58 -7.29 18.84
CA GLU A 94 -12.86 -7.98 18.57
C GLU A 94 -12.97 -8.49 17.14
N GLY A 95 -12.02 -8.12 16.25
CA GLY A 95 -11.98 -8.53 14.84
C GLY A 95 -12.73 -7.61 13.89
N HIS A 96 -13.03 -6.36 14.29
CA HIS A 96 -13.59 -5.37 13.39
C HIS A 96 -12.51 -4.83 12.46
N PRO A 97 -12.66 -4.90 11.13
CA PRO A 97 -11.71 -4.30 10.21
C PRO A 97 -11.79 -2.77 10.26
N VAL A 98 -10.62 -2.16 10.26
CA VAL A 98 -10.40 -0.72 10.40
C VAL A 98 -9.66 -0.20 9.17
N LEU A 99 -10.08 0.96 8.66
CA LEU A 99 -9.32 1.80 7.74
C LEU A 99 -9.19 3.20 8.33
N VAL A 100 -7.96 3.64 8.50
CA VAL A 100 -7.61 5.00 8.94
C VAL A 100 -7.01 5.78 7.79
N HIS A 101 -7.57 6.95 7.51
CA HIS A 101 -7.04 7.93 6.58
C HIS A 101 -6.26 8.99 7.36
N VAL A 102 -4.95 9.00 7.21
CA VAL A 102 -4.08 9.97 7.87
C VAL A 102 -3.76 11.10 6.90
N HIS A 103 -4.23 12.30 7.23
CA HIS A 103 -4.07 13.50 6.41
C HIS A 103 -3.05 14.46 7.02
N GLY A 104 -2.33 15.20 6.17
CA GLY A 104 -1.43 16.27 6.60
C GLY A 104 0.01 15.83 6.82
N PHE A 105 0.36 14.55 6.65
CA PHE A 105 1.75 14.14 6.55
C PHE A 105 2.24 14.44 5.13
N LEU A 106 3.22 15.33 5.01
CA LEU A 106 3.76 15.73 3.70
C LEU A 106 5.12 15.11 3.46
N PRO A 107 5.44 14.75 2.19
CA PRO A 107 6.74 14.18 1.85
C PRO A 107 7.84 15.22 1.95
N TYR A 108 9.03 14.78 2.38
CA TYR A 108 10.19 15.66 2.54
C TYR A 108 11.50 14.92 2.29
N PHE A 109 12.57 15.69 2.12
CA PHE A 109 13.96 15.25 2.06
C PHE A 109 14.87 16.29 2.72
N TYR A 110 16.14 15.94 2.90
CA TYR A 110 17.11 16.85 3.49
C TYR A 110 18.21 17.22 2.47
N VAL A 111 18.74 18.43 2.62
CA VAL A 111 20.00 18.87 2.02
C VAL A 111 20.86 19.53 3.09
N HIS A 112 22.17 19.57 2.91
CA HIS A 112 23.04 20.34 3.83
C HIS A 112 22.66 21.82 3.81
N ALA A 113 22.60 22.42 4.99
CA ALA A 113 22.47 23.86 5.08
C ALA A 113 23.80 24.52 4.72
N PRO A 114 23.85 25.45 3.75
CA PRO A 114 25.05 26.19 3.43
C PRO A 114 25.55 27.02 4.63
N ARG A 115 26.86 27.29 4.68
CA ARG A 115 27.42 28.17 5.72
C ARG A 115 26.78 29.55 5.67
N GLY A 116 26.33 30.04 6.81
CA GLY A 116 25.63 31.33 6.90
C GLY A 116 24.15 31.27 6.60
N PHE A 117 23.57 30.07 6.48
CA PHE A 117 22.13 29.91 6.39
C PHE A 117 21.49 30.01 7.80
N PHE A 118 20.45 30.80 7.94
CA PHE A 118 19.73 31.02 9.21
C PHE A 118 18.26 30.63 9.07
N ALA A 119 17.63 30.28 10.18
CA ALA A 119 16.21 29.90 10.21
C ALA A 119 15.29 31.00 9.61
N SER A 120 15.63 32.29 9.80
CA SER A 120 14.91 33.42 9.19
C SER A 120 14.95 33.42 7.65
N THR A 121 15.86 32.68 7.04
CA THR A 121 16.03 32.60 5.58
C THR A 121 15.17 31.48 4.94
N CYS A 122 14.59 30.59 5.76
CA CYS A 122 13.81 29.44 5.27
C CYS A 122 12.60 29.86 4.39
N ALA A 123 11.85 30.88 4.81
CA ALA A 123 10.70 31.36 4.05
C ALA A 123 11.11 31.95 2.68
N ASP A 124 12.25 32.65 2.64
CA ASP A 124 12.75 33.24 1.39
C ASP A 124 13.22 32.15 0.42
N LEU A 125 13.92 31.12 0.93
CA LEU A 125 14.32 29.97 0.10
C LEU A 125 13.09 29.23 -0.46
N LYS A 126 12.08 28.96 0.38
CA LYS A 126 10.82 28.37 -0.06
C LYS A 126 10.21 29.18 -1.22
N ASN A 127 10.09 30.50 -1.05
CA ASN A 127 9.51 31.38 -2.06
C ASN A 127 10.33 31.38 -3.36
N SER A 128 11.65 31.40 -3.25
CA SER A 128 12.56 31.35 -4.39
C SER A 128 12.42 30.05 -5.18
N VAL A 129 12.39 28.90 -4.49
CA VAL A 129 12.16 27.60 -5.14
C VAL A 129 10.80 27.55 -5.81
N ASN A 130 9.74 27.94 -5.12
CA ASN A 130 8.40 27.97 -5.69
C ASN A 130 8.32 28.88 -6.93
N ALA A 131 8.96 30.04 -6.90
CA ALA A 131 9.04 30.93 -8.05
C ALA A 131 9.76 30.30 -9.23
N SER A 132 10.86 29.57 -9.01
CA SER A 132 11.59 28.87 -10.09
C SER A 132 10.78 27.77 -10.77
N PHE A 133 9.87 27.13 -10.02
CA PHE A 133 8.95 26.11 -10.57
C PHE A 133 7.64 26.71 -11.13
N GLY A 134 7.38 28.00 -10.90
CA GLY A 134 6.12 28.66 -11.29
C GLY A 134 4.88 28.14 -10.57
N MET A 135 5.06 27.40 -9.46
CA MET A 135 3.99 26.79 -8.67
C MET A 135 4.46 26.47 -7.25
N ASN A 136 3.53 26.31 -6.32
CA ASN A 136 3.82 26.01 -4.92
C ASN A 136 4.16 24.51 -4.72
N VAL A 137 5.37 24.09 -5.13
CA VAL A 137 5.86 22.73 -4.97
C VAL A 137 6.48 22.46 -3.60
N VAL A 138 7.01 23.49 -2.93
CA VAL A 138 7.57 23.42 -1.58
C VAL A 138 6.55 23.99 -0.60
N ALA A 139 6.10 23.14 0.32
CA ALA A 139 5.16 23.50 1.37
C ALA A 139 5.86 24.18 2.55
N ASP A 140 7.05 23.67 2.93
CA ASP A 140 7.81 24.24 4.05
C ASP A 140 9.33 23.99 3.88
N VAL A 141 10.13 24.83 4.54
CA VAL A 141 11.59 24.66 4.70
C VAL A 141 11.91 24.92 6.17
N ALA A 142 12.55 23.95 6.81
CA ALA A 142 12.99 24.03 8.19
C ALA A 142 14.50 23.80 8.32
N LEU A 143 15.17 24.56 9.20
CA LEU A 143 16.56 24.34 9.56
C LEU A 143 16.61 23.40 10.77
N GLU A 144 17.24 22.22 10.60
CA GLU A 144 17.35 21.21 11.63
C GLU A 144 18.83 20.83 11.86
N SER A 145 19.17 20.45 13.08
CA SER A 145 20.49 19.96 13.45
C SER A 145 20.44 18.43 13.59
N LYS A 146 21.21 17.70 12.78
CA LYS A 146 21.21 16.24 12.74
C LYS A 146 22.60 15.65 12.63
N LYS A 147 22.73 14.36 12.94
CA LYS A 147 23.96 13.59 12.72
C LYS A 147 23.93 13.00 11.32
N ASN A 148 25.06 13.04 10.63
CA ASN A 148 25.20 12.43 9.31
C ASN A 148 25.92 11.08 9.43
N LEU A 149 25.29 10.01 8.91
CA LEU A 149 25.88 8.67 8.86
C LEU A 149 26.75 8.45 7.62
N MET A 150 26.45 9.09 6.50
CA MET A 150 27.14 8.84 5.22
C MET A 150 28.53 9.48 5.15
N GLN A 151 28.74 10.56 5.88
CA GLN A 151 30.02 11.23 6.02
C GLN A 151 30.25 11.47 7.50
N TYR A 152 30.64 10.41 8.21
CA TYR A 152 30.81 10.49 9.65
C TYR A 152 31.79 11.64 10.02
N THR A 153 31.23 12.71 10.52
CA THR A 153 31.94 13.92 10.94
C THR A 153 32.22 13.95 12.44
N GLY A 154 32.08 12.79 13.12
CA GLY A 154 32.21 12.70 14.57
C GLY A 154 30.85 12.78 15.29
N PRO A 155 30.84 12.99 16.61
CA PRO A 155 29.62 13.07 17.42
C PRO A 155 28.83 14.37 17.19
N GLU A 156 29.38 15.33 16.47
CA GLU A 156 28.79 16.64 16.26
C GLU A 156 27.62 16.60 15.29
N SER A 157 26.58 17.34 15.61
CA SER A 157 25.45 17.55 14.73
C SER A 157 25.77 18.64 13.72
N ILE A 158 25.35 18.46 12.49
CA ILE A 158 25.46 19.44 11.40
C ILE A 158 24.10 19.97 10.99
N ALA A 159 24.09 21.14 10.39
CA ALA A 159 22.86 21.80 9.96
C ALA A 159 22.35 21.22 8.63
N PHE A 160 21.09 20.88 8.61
CA PHE A 160 20.34 20.44 7.42
C PHE A 160 19.12 21.31 7.19
N LEU A 161 18.73 21.42 5.94
CA LEU A 161 17.43 21.95 5.55
C LEU A 161 16.50 20.78 5.27
N LYS A 162 15.41 20.70 6.01
CA LYS A 162 14.27 19.84 5.71
C LYS A 162 13.41 20.54 4.68
N ILE A 163 13.33 19.98 3.49
CA ILE A 163 12.53 20.50 2.39
C ILE A 163 11.25 19.67 2.29
N THR A 164 10.14 20.20 2.75
CA THR A 164 8.83 19.56 2.68
C THR A 164 8.12 20.00 1.40
N VAL A 165 7.67 19.06 0.62
CA VAL A 165 6.98 19.33 -0.65
C VAL A 165 5.48 19.10 -0.53
N SER A 166 4.70 19.73 -1.42
CA SER A 166 3.25 19.74 -1.37
C SER A 166 2.59 18.41 -1.76
N ASP A 167 3.30 17.59 -2.54
CA ASP A 167 2.76 16.34 -3.07
C ASP A 167 3.87 15.36 -3.48
N LEU A 168 3.52 14.08 -3.66
CA LEU A 168 4.46 13.00 -3.99
C LEU A 168 5.12 13.18 -5.36
N ARG A 169 4.44 13.79 -6.34
CA ARG A 169 4.99 14.01 -7.68
C ARG A 169 6.03 15.13 -7.70
N SER A 170 5.86 16.10 -6.82
CA SER A 170 6.81 17.21 -6.65
C SER A 170 8.11 16.75 -5.99
N LEU A 171 8.08 15.71 -5.15
CA LEU A 171 9.25 15.25 -4.41
C LEU A 171 10.46 14.94 -5.31
N PRO A 172 10.40 14.04 -6.31
CA PRO A 172 11.55 13.74 -7.17
C PRO A 172 11.98 14.94 -8.03
N ARG A 173 11.05 15.81 -8.41
CA ARG A 173 11.33 17.00 -9.21
C ARG A 173 12.13 18.04 -8.43
N VAL A 174 11.67 18.38 -7.23
CA VAL A 174 12.34 19.39 -6.37
C VAL A 174 13.67 18.85 -5.88
N ARG A 175 13.71 17.59 -5.41
CA ARG A 175 14.95 16.93 -5.01
C ARG A 175 15.97 16.91 -6.14
N GLY A 176 15.57 16.47 -7.33
CA GLY A 176 16.45 16.44 -8.50
C GLY A 176 16.96 17.82 -8.91
N ALA A 177 16.19 18.89 -8.71
CA ALA A 177 16.64 20.24 -8.97
C ALA A 177 17.80 20.67 -8.02
N PHE A 178 17.73 20.29 -6.73
CA PHE A 178 18.85 20.48 -5.82
C PHE A 178 20.06 19.63 -6.22
N GLU A 179 19.85 18.36 -6.52
CA GLU A 179 20.91 17.41 -6.89
C GLU A 179 21.65 17.80 -8.19
N ARG A 180 20.95 18.42 -9.13
CA ARG A 180 21.56 18.91 -10.38
C ARG A 180 22.11 20.33 -10.32
N GLY A 181 21.97 21.00 -9.15
CA GLY A 181 22.41 22.39 -9.00
C GLY A 181 21.57 23.39 -9.77
N GLU A 182 20.29 23.11 -9.99
CA GLU A 182 19.35 24.00 -10.69
C GLU A 182 18.78 25.09 -9.77
N ILE A 183 18.93 24.92 -8.45
CA ILE A 183 18.46 25.88 -7.47
C ILE A 183 19.49 26.99 -7.31
N SER A 184 19.06 28.24 -7.48
CA SER A 184 19.86 29.44 -7.21
C SER A 184 19.17 30.30 -6.18
N PHE A 185 19.87 30.62 -5.09
CA PHE A 185 19.33 31.44 -4.03
C PHE A 185 20.42 32.21 -3.32
N ARG A 186 20.49 33.52 -3.56
CA ARG A 186 21.57 34.39 -3.04
C ARG A 186 22.96 33.77 -3.31
N ASP A 187 23.94 34.00 -2.42
CA ASP A 187 25.26 33.35 -2.44
C ASP A 187 25.25 31.99 -1.69
N LEU A 188 24.05 31.50 -1.31
CA LEU A 188 23.88 30.29 -0.50
C LEU A 188 23.67 29.02 -1.34
N PHE A 189 22.96 29.15 -2.45
CA PHE A 189 22.83 28.09 -3.46
C PHE A 189 23.23 28.68 -4.81
N VAL A 190 24.32 28.17 -5.35
CA VAL A 190 24.87 28.67 -6.62
C VAL A 190 24.42 27.77 -7.76
N ALA A 191 23.94 28.37 -8.85
CA ALA A 191 23.57 27.62 -10.04
C ALA A 191 24.75 26.85 -10.63
N GLY A 192 24.55 25.57 -10.94
CA GLY A 192 25.58 24.65 -11.41
C GLY A 192 26.32 23.91 -10.31
N GLU A 193 26.08 24.21 -9.03
CA GLU A 193 26.65 23.47 -7.90
C GLU A 193 25.67 22.42 -7.37
N PRO A 194 25.93 21.10 -7.58
CA PRO A 194 25.08 20.03 -7.09
C PRO A 194 25.03 19.96 -5.57
N ASN A 195 23.83 19.66 -5.05
CA ASN A 195 23.62 19.46 -3.61
C ASN A 195 23.23 18.01 -3.35
N VAL A 196 23.88 17.34 -2.40
CA VAL A 196 23.53 15.98 -2.01
C VAL A 196 22.24 16.00 -1.20
N SER A 197 21.30 15.14 -1.57
CA SER A 197 20.08 14.90 -0.82
C SER A 197 20.23 13.70 0.12
N PHE A 198 19.50 13.73 1.23
CA PHE A 198 19.56 12.74 2.30
C PHE A 198 18.16 12.27 2.67
N ASP A 199 18.10 11.11 3.30
CA ASP A 199 16.86 10.47 3.76
C ASP A 199 15.83 10.21 2.64
N ASN A 200 16.32 9.73 1.52
CA ASN A 200 15.53 9.42 0.32
C ASN A 200 14.81 8.06 0.48
N VAL A 201 14.00 7.92 1.51
CA VAL A 201 13.18 6.73 1.77
C VAL A 201 11.79 6.88 1.16
N ALA A 202 11.11 5.76 0.91
CA ALA A 202 9.72 5.77 0.46
C ALA A 202 8.82 6.52 1.44
N TYR A 203 7.80 7.20 0.94
CA TYR A 203 6.91 8.06 1.72
C TYR A 203 6.22 7.31 2.87
N THR A 204 5.70 6.13 2.59
CA THR A 204 5.11 5.24 3.61
C THR A 204 6.11 4.87 4.70
N LEU A 205 7.35 4.50 4.31
CA LEU A 205 8.41 4.16 5.26
C LEU A 205 8.82 5.38 6.09
N ARG A 206 8.86 6.57 5.48
CA ARG A 206 9.11 7.82 6.20
C ARG A 206 8.06 8.07 7.29
N PHE A 207 6.79 7.91 6.95
CA PHE A 207 5.70 8.02 7.91
C PHE A 207 5.87 7.03 9.07
N MET A 208 6.15 5.76 8.76
CA MET A 208 6.35 4.72 9.78
C MET A 208 7.52 5.04 10.72
N ILE A 209 8.64 5.56 10.18
CA ILE A 209 9.81 5.96 10.99
C ILE A 209 9.45 7.14 11.91
N ASP A 210 8.83 8.17 11.38
CA ASP A 210 8.54 9.40 12.12
C ASP A 210 7.53 9.17 13.25
N HIS A 211 6.57 8.25 13.05
CA HIS A 211 5.54 7.91 14.04
C HIS A 211 5.81 6.61 14.80
N GLN A 212 7.03 6.05 14.66
CA GLN A 212 7.45 4.80 15.34
C GLN A 212 6.50 3.62 15.08
N VAL A 213 5.86 3.60 13.92
CA VAL A 213 5.01 2.50 13.47
C VAL A 213 5.88 1.38 12.94
N VAL A 214 5.74 0.19 13.53
CA VAL A 214 6.37 -1.04 13.06
C VAL A 214 5.28 -1.97 12.54
N GLY A 215 5.57 -2.80 11.56
CA GLY A 215 4.61 -3.75 11.01
C GLY A 215 3.98 -4.61 12.11
N MET A 216 2.66 -4.77 12.05
CA MET A 216 1.84 -5.51 13.02
C MET A 216 1.79 -4.93 14.44
N ASN A 217 2.23 -3.68 14.65
CA ASN A 217 2.02 -3.02 15.94
C ASN A 217 0.54 -2.70 16.17
N TRP A 218 0.18 -2.63 17.45
CA TRP A 218 -1.08 -2.04 17.84
C TRP A 218 -1.00 -0.53 17.74
N ILE A 219 -1.99 0.04 17.11
CA ILE A 219 -2.14 1.49 16.91
C ILE A 219 -3.39 1.94 17.64
N GLU A 220 -3.27 3.04 18.35
CA GLU A 220 -4.39 3.72 18.99
C GLU A 220 -4.60 5.08 18.35
N ILE A 221 -5.86 5.40 18.05
CA ILE A 221 -6.30 6.74 17.70
C ILE A 221 -7.14 7.21 18.88
N PRO A 222 -6.67 8.17 19.68
CA PRO A 222 -7.36 8.63 20.90
C PRO A 222 -8.70 9.29 20.61
N ALA A 223 -9.61 9.19 21.56
CA ALA A 223 -10.90 9.89 21.55
C ALA A 223 -10.69 11.40 21.31
N GLY A 224 -11.55 12.01 20.51
CA GLY A 224 -11.47 13.42 20.15
C GLY A 224 -10.40 13.78 19.13
N ARG A 225 -9.61 12.80 18.63
CA ARG A 225 -8.51 13.03 17.68
C ARG A 225 -8.82 12.51 16.26
N TYR A 226 -10.02 12.03 16.01
CA TYR A 226 -10.46 11.52 14.72
C TYR A 226 -11.91 11.84 14.43
N THR A 227 -12.30 11.67 13.17
CA THR A 227 -13.68 11.80 12.71
C THR A 227 -14.10 10.52 12.00
N LEU A 228 -15.24 9.94 12.38
CA LEU A 228 -15.80 8.78 11.68
C LEU A 228 -16.36 9.21 10.32
N ARG A 229 -16.06 8.45 9.29
CA ARG A 229 -16.67 8.65 7.96
C ARG A 229 -18.12 8.19 7.95
N ALA A 230 -18.98 9.06 7.40
CA ALA A 230 -20.36 8.71 7.14
C ALA A 230 -20.45 7.54 6.11
N PRO A 231 -21.49 6.70 6.14
CA PRO A 231 -21.59 5.54 5.25
C PRO A 231 -21.43 5.83 3.75
N ASN A 232 -21.85 7.02 3.30
CA ASN A 232 -21.72 7.48 1.90
C ASN A 232 -20.32 8.04 1.56
N GLU A 233 -19.46 8.26 2.54
CA GLU A 233 -18.09 8.75 2.38
C GLU A 233 -17.06 7.63 2.46
N ARG A 234 -17.48 6.45 2.89
CA ARG A 234 -16.60 5.28 3.02
C ARG A 234 -16.20 4.77 1.63
N ILE A 235 -14.92 4.47 1.51
CA ILE A 235 -14.36 3.90 0.27
C ILE A 235 -14.05 2.42 0.40
N SER A 236 -14.19 1.86 1.60
CA SER A 236 -13.91 0.46 1.91
C SER A 236 -15.13 -0.27 2.49
N ARG A 237 -14.98 -1.56 2.68
CA ARG A 237 -15.94 -2.40 3.42
C ARG A 237 -15.51 -2.60 4.87
N CYS A 238 -14.58 -1.83 5.39
CA CYS A 238 -14.22 -1.86 6.80
C CYS A 238 -15.41 -1.40 7.66
N GLN A 239 -15.56 -2.01 8.84
CA GLN A 239 -16.64 -1.64 9.75
C GLN A 239 -16.36 -0.28 10.40
N ILE A 240 -15.07 0.04 10.59
CA ILE A 240 -14.61 1.32 11.11
C ILE A 240 -13.80 1.98 10.00
N GLU A 241 -14.20 3.18 9.60
CA GLU A 241 -13.46 4.01 8.66
C GLU A 241 -13.44 5.43 9.17
N LEU A 242 -12.24 6.01 9.33
CA LEU A 242 -12.06 7.29 10.00
C LEU A 242 -10.93 8.12 9.39
N ASP A 243 -10.98 9.43 9.65
CA ASP A 243 -9.96 10.41 9.29
C ASP A 243 -9.28 10.96 10.53
N CYS A 244 -7.95 11.13 10.47
CA CYS A 244 -7.18 11.77 11.54
C CYS A 244 -5.94 12.51 11.00
N GLY A 245 -5.31 13.31 11.86
CA GLY A 245 -3.98 13.87 11.61
C GLY A 245 -2.86 12.90 12.03
N PRO A 246 -1.63 13.10 11.53
CA PRO A 246 -0.51 12.22 11.85
C PRO A 246 -0.12 12.25 13.34
N ASP A 247 -0.37 13.34 14.01
CA ASP A 247 -0.13 13.52 15.44
C ASP A 247 -1.17 12.80 16.35
N ALA A 248 -2.19 12.19 15.77
CA ALA A 248 -3.13 11.33 16.46
C ALA A 248 -2.69 9.87 16.54
N ILE A 249 -1.64 9.49 15.82
CA ILE A 249 -1.16 8.11 15.77
C ILE A 249 -0.35 7.79 17.04
N VAL A 250 -0.83 6.83 17.82
CA VAL A 250 -0.09 6.29 18.96
C VAL A 250 0.27 4.84 18.64
N SER A 251 1.55 4.55 18.48
CA SER A 251 2.05 3.21 18.21
C SER A 251 2.50 2.56 19.52
N HIS A 252 1.95 1.41 19.83
CA HIS A 252 2.30 0.64 21.02
C HIS A 252 3.40 -0.36 20.71
N ALA A 253 4.49 -0.32 21.49
CA ALA A 253 5.55 -1.29 21.38
C ALA A 253 5.05 -2.71 21.80
N PRO A 254 5.61 -3.79 21.22
CA PRO A 254 5.15 -5.16 21.45
C PRO A 254 5.58 -5.68 22.83
N HIS A 255 4.97 -5.15 23.89
CA HIS A 255 5.16 -5.56 25.28
C HIS A 255 3.82 -5.89 25.95
N ASP A 256 3.83 -6.77 26.90
CA ASP A 256 2.69 -7.14 27.75
C ASP A 256 1.40 -7.42 26.97
N GLU A 257 0.39 -6.60 27.16
CA GLU A 257 -0.92 -6.72 26.50
C GLU A 257 -0.85 -6.51 24.96
N TRP A 258 0.15 -5.78 24.47
CA TRP A 258 0.35 -5.51 23.04
C TRP A 258 1.05 -6.64 22.27
N LEU A 259 1.41 -7.74 22.95
CA LEU A 259 1.91 -8.97 22.30
C LEU A 259 0.80 -9.83 21.70
N LYS A 260 -0.46 -9.54 22.02
CA LYS A 260 -1.59 -10.30 21.48
C LYS A 260 -1.75 -10.03 19.99
N MET A 261 -2.25 -11.04 19.29
CA MET A 261 -2.66 -10.92 17.89
C MET A 261 -4.15 -10.66 17.81
N ALA A 262 -4.55 -9.75 16.93
CA ALA A 262 -5.95 -9.60 16.55
C ALA A 262 -6.46 -10.89 15.88
N PRO A 263 -7.77 -11.19 15.95
CA PRO A 263 -8.35 -12.38 15.31
C PRO A 263 -8.46 -12.16 13.80
N LEU A 264 -7.31 -12.07 13.13
CA LEU A 264 -7.21 -11.87 11.70
C LEU A 264 -7.89 -13.01 10.95
N ARG A 265 -8.54 -12.71 9.83
CA ARG A 265 -9.08 -13.69 8.91
C ARG A 265 -8.15 -13.82 7.73
N THR A 266 -7.56 -15.00 7.57
CA THR A 266 -6.65 -15.31 6.48
C THR A 266 -7.40 -16.09 5.42
N LEU A 267 -7.51 -15.52 4.22
CA LEU A 267 -8.01 -16.21 3.04
C LEU A 267 -6.82 -16.84 2.30
N SER A 268 -6.85 -18.16 2.19
CA SER A 268 -6.01 -18.92 1.26
C SER A 268 -6.87 -19.30 0.06
N PHE A 269 -6.45 -18.93 -1.14
CA PHE A 269 -7.18 -19.31 -2.35
C PHE A 269 -6.20 -19.75 -3.44
N ASP A 270 -6.70 -20.63 -4.29
CA ASP A 270 -5.98 -21.12 -5.46
C ASP A 270 -6.93 -21.24 -6.64
N ILE A 271 -6.41 -21.10 -7.85
CA ILE A 271 -7.17 -21.18 -9.08
C ILE A 271 -6.57 -22.23 -10.01
N GLU A 272 -7.44 -23.02 -10.65
CA GLU A 272 -7.08 -23.93 -11.72
C GLU A 272 -7.61 -23.42 -13.05
N CYS A 273 -6.78 -23.44 -14.07
CA CYS A 273 -7.12 -23.02 -15.42
C CYS A 273 -7.12 -24.20 -16.39
N ALA A 274 -7.98 -24.16 -17.38
CA ALA A 274 -7.91 -25.10 -18.50
C ALA A 274 -6.72 -24.76 -19.41
N GLY A 275 -5.52 -25.06 -18.90
CA GLY A 275 -4.28 -24.71 -19.56
C GLY A 275 -3.95 -25.63 -20.74
N ARG A 276 -3.26 -25.08 -21.73
CA ARG A 276 -2.69 -25.82 -22.86
C ARG A 276 -1.39 -26.53 -22.46
N LYS A 277 -1.18 -27.73 -22.95
CA LYS A 277 -0.03 -28.55 -22.59
C LYS A 277 1.31 -27.81 -22.84
N GLY A 278 2.09 -27.63 -21.77
CA GLY A 278 3.45 -27.07 -21.84
C GLY A 278 3.50 -25.53 -22.03
N VAL A 279 2.37 -24.86 -21.83
CA VAL A 279 2.26 -23.38 -21.90
C VAL A 279 1.65 -22.88 -20.60
N PHE A 280 2.21 -21.80 -20.04
CA PHE A 280 1.59 -21.15 -18.88
C PHE A 280 0.23 -20.56 -19.29
N PRO A 281 -0.80 -20.63 -18.44
CA PRO A 281 -2.13 -20.13 -18.78
C PRO A 281 -2.13 -18.64 -19.19
N ASP A 282 -2.87 -18.32 -20.26
CA ASP A 282 -3.07 -16.97 -20.76
C ASP A 282 -4.52 -16.53 -20.42
N PRO A 283 -4.74 -15.42 -19.70
CA PRO A 283 -6.07 -15.01 -19.22
C PRO A 283 -7.06 -14.72 -20.35
N ASN A 284 -6.59 -14.54 -21.60
CA ASN A 284 -7.46 -14.31 -22.76
C ASN A 284 -7.90 -15.59 -23.47
N VAL A 285 -7.29 -16.75 -23.11
CA VAL A 285 -7.46 -18.01 -23.88
C VAL A 285 -7.77 -19.17 -22.96
N ASP A 286 -7.17 -19.22 -21.77
CA ASP A 286 -7.25 -20.36 -20.85
C ASP A 286 -8.15 -19.99 -19.67
N PRO A 287 -9.44 -20.39 -19.64
CA PRO A 287 -10.38 -19.99 -18.62
C PRO A 287 -10.06 -20.63 -17.26
N VAL A 288 -10.42 -19.93 -16.20
CA VAL A 288 -10.44 -20.50 -14.85
C VAL A 288 -11.58 -21.50 -14.76
N ILE A 289 -11.28 -22.72 -14.30
CA ILE A 289 -12.26 -23.82 -14.18
C ILE A 289 -12.56 -24.22 -12.74
N GLN A 290 -11.66 -23.89 -11.81
CA GLN A 290 -11.86 -24.14 -10.38
C GLN A 290 -11.25 -23.01 -9.57
N ILE A 291 -11.89 -22.68 -8.43
CA ILE A 291 -11.35 -21.79 -7.42
C ILE A 291 -11.59 -22.43 -6.06
N ALA A 292 -10.52 -22.79 -5.37
CA ALA A 292 -10.59 -23.29 -4.01
C ALA A 292 -10.33 -22.15 -3.01
N ASN A 293 -11.08 -22.12 -1.92
CA ASN A 293 -10.94 -21.12 -0.87
C ASN A 293 -10.97 -21.78 0.51
N MET A 294 -10.08 -21.30 1.37
CA MET A 294 -10.08 -21.62 2.80
C MET A 294 -9.91 -20.34 3.59
N VAL A 295 -10.77 -20.12 4.58
CA VAL A 295 -10.64 -18.99 5.52
C VAL A 295 -10.42 -19.50 6.91
N THR A 296 -9.30 -19.10 7.51
CA THR A 296 -8.97 -19.39 8.90
C THR A 296 -8.97 -18.11 9.73
N ARG A 297 -9.28 -18.24 11.00
CA ARG A 297 -9.11 -17.16 11.97
C ARG A 297 -7.83 -17.38 12.75
N GLN A 298 -7.07 -16.30 12.96
CA GLN A 298 -5.84 -16.35 13.75
C GLN A 298 -6.12 -16.96 15.13
N GLY A 299 -5.31 -17.97 15.51
CA GLY A 299 -5.46 -18.73 16.74
C GLY A 299 -6.36 -19.97 16.64
N GLU A 300 -7.06 -20.16 15.53
CA GLU A 300 -7.87 -21.37 15.27
C GLU A 300 -7.08 -22.33 14.36
N SER A 301 -7.21 -23.64 14.62
CA SER A 301 -6.49 -24.67 13.86
C SER A 301 -7.25 -25.16 12.63
N ALA A 302 -8.56 -24.91 12.58
CA ALA A 302 -9.43 -25.34 11.48
C ALA A 302 -9.97 -24.14 10.69
N PRO A 303 -10.11 -24.23 9.37
CA PRO A 303 -10.79 -23.22 8.60
C PRO A 303 -12.28 -23.23 8.93
N PHE A 304 -12.87 -22.05 9.10
CA PHE A 304 -14.33 -21.88 9.28
C PHE A 304 -15.06 -21.69 7.94
N VAL A 305 -14.34 -21.44 6.85
CA VAL A 305 -14.83 -21.49 5.47
C VAL A 305 -13.92 -22.41 4.69
N LYS A 306 -14.54 -23.33 3.95
CA LYS A 306 -13.85 -24.22 3.03
C LYS A 306 -14.79 -24.52 1.88
N ASN A 307 -14.52 -23.99 0.70
CA ASN A 307 -15.33 -24.20 -0.48
C ASN A 307 -14.51 -24.29 -1.76
N ILE A 308 -15.12 -24.87 -2.78
CA ILE A 308 -14.58 -24.94 -4.12
C ILE A 308 -15.69 -24.48 -5.08
N PHE A 309 -15.38 -23.52 -5.93
CA PHE A 309 -16.19 -23.16 -7.08
C PHE A 309 -15.69 -23.92 -8.30
N THR A 310 -16.60 -24.54 -9.06
CA THR A 310 -16.26 -25.30 -10.26
C THR A 310 -17.06 -24.82 -11.44
N LEU A 311 -16.44 -24.74 -12.61
CA LEU A 311 -17.13 -24.46 -13.86
C LEU A 311 -17.68 -25.80 -14.41
N GLY A 312 -19.00 -25.94 -14.42
CA GLY A 312 -19.65 -27.19 -14.82
C GLY A 312 -19.54 -28.31 -13.78
N SER A 313 -19.67 -29.56 -14.22
CA SER A 313 -19.59 -30.75 -13.36
C SER A 313 -18.14 -31.27 -13.26
N CYS A 314 -17.80 -31.81 -12.10
CA CYS A 314 -16.53 -32.51 -11.86
C CYS A 314 -16.77 -34.02 -11.82
N SER A 315 -15.73 -34.82 -12.14
CA SER A 315 -15.73 -36.24 -11.86
C SER A 315 -15.75 -36.48 -10.36
N HIS A 316 -16.45 -37.51 -9.92
CA HIS A 316 -16.47 -37.90 -8.52
C HIS A 316 -15.07 -38.32 -8.07
N ILE A 317 -14.61 -37.76 -6.96
CA ILE A 317 -13.34 -38.15 -6.30
C ILE A 317 -13.73 -38.83 -4.99
N VAL A 318 -13.25 -40.08 -4.83
CA VAL A 318 -13.55 -40.87 -3.62
C VAL A 318 -12.91 -40.19 -2.40
N GLY A 319 -13.70 -39.90 -1.39
CA GLY A 319 -13.25 -39.26 -0.14
C GLY A 319 -13.34 -37.73 -0.13
N CYS A 320 -13.92 -37.11 -1.15
CA CYS A 320 -14.22 -35.66 -1.21
C CYS A 320 -15.73 -35.43 -1.22
#